data_6862913ac0342ee73756922bcd32fdc8
#
_entry.id   6862913ac0342ee73756922bcd32fdc8
#
_cell.length_a   1.000
_cell.length_b   1.000
_cell.length_c   1.000
_cell.angle_alpha   90.00
_cell.angle_beta   90.00
_cell.angle_gamma   90.00
#
_symmetry.space_group_name_H-M   'P 1'
#
loop_
_entity.id
_entity.type
_entity.pdbx_description
1 polymer ?
#
loop_
_entity_poly.entity_id
_entity_poly.type
_entity_poly.pdbx_seq_one_letter_code
_entity_poly.pdbx_strand_id
1 'polypeptide(L)'
;MPSSEGDGDFTVGPTYTKQSDLTSKGAPVGKSFSFTMQSADSKIYTGLDTTLTSPKAFSRSINVYIPAKYKDGTAAPLMIIHDGPGALGNVKLALDNLTASSDPARRLPAFIAIAVANGGGDSLGSERGLEYDTMSDRFARFIDSEVLPAVLANAQIKAAYPNLSFTTDPDGRGSIGCSSGGAAALTMVWFRPDLFRKAITYSGTFVDQQDTDAPEEKMFPFGAWEYHSSLALIANSDPKPLRIFLNVNERDNGATAAESGHHNWVLANQRTAAALKAKGYHYRYVFGQNAGHCEGGVQNATLADALVWVWRGYPID
;
A
#
# COMPACT_ATOMS: atom_id res chain seq x y z
N MET A 1 -7.64 21.99 4.96
CA MET A 1 -6.95 20.87 5.63
C MET A 1 -7.85 19.64 5.52
N PRO A 2 -7.31 18.43 5.31
CA PRO A 2 -8.14 17.23 5.29
C PRO A 2 -8.86 17.06 6.64
N SER A 3 -10.08 16.53 6.60
CA SER A 3 -10.89 16.29 7.80
C SER A 3 -10.24 15.21 8.68
N SER A 4 -10.21 15.42 10.00
CA SER A 4 -9.81 14.40 11.00
C SER A 4 -10.92 13.40 11.31
N GLU A 5 -12.08 13.51 10.69
CA GLU A 5 -13.20 12.59 10.90
C GLU A 5 -12.81 11.14 10.57
N GLY A 6 -13.01 10.24 11.53
CA GLY A 6 -12.65 8.83 11.44
C GLY A 6 -11.17 8.54 11.68
N ASP A 7 -10.37 9.52 12.14
CA ASP A 7 -9.05 9.28 12.70
C ASP A 7 -9.16 8.60 14.06
N GLY A 8 -8.12 7.87 14.46
CA GLY A 8 -8.02 7.27 15.80
C GLY A 8 -7.96 5.75 15.80
N ASP A 9 -8.25 5.19 16.98
CA ASP A 9 -8.08 3.77 17.28
C ASP A 9 -9.43 3.07 17.26
N PHE A 10 -9.54 1.95 16.55
CA PHE A 10 -10.74 1.15 16.37
C PHE A 10 -10.46 -0.33 16.62
N THR A 11 -11.49 -1.06 17.02
CA THR A 11 -11.44 -2.53 17.17
C THR A 11 -12.56 -3.15 16.34
N VAL A 12 -12.26 -4.24 15.64
CA VAL A 12 -13.21 -5.02 14.85
C VAL A 12 -13.14 -6.49 15.20
N GLY A 13 -14.21 -7.23 14.98
CA GLY A 13 -14.28 -8.65 15.30
C GLY A 13 -14.98 -8.92 16.64
N PRO A 14 -14.93 -10.16 17.17
CA PRO A 14 -14.23 -11.34 16.61
C PRO A 14 -14.94 -12.00 15.42
N THR A 15 -16.13 -11.54 15.04
CA THR A 15 -16.86 -11.99 13.84
C THR A 15 -16.77 -10.94 12.75
N TYR A 16 -16.47 -11.38 11.54
CA TYR A 16 -16.21 -10.48 10.40
C TYR A 16 -17.28 -10.66 9.32
N THR A 17 -17.92 -9.56 8.94
CA THR A 17 -18.88 -9.52 7.85
C THR A 17 -18.29 -8.74 6.68
N LYS A 18 -18.32 -9.32 5.48
CA LYS A 18 -17.87 -8.63 4.27
C LYS A 18 -18.74 -7.40 4.02
N GLN A 19 -18.10 -6.23 3.84
CA GLN A 19 -18.78 -4.99 3.53
C GLN A 19 -19.56 -5.11 2.21
N SER A 20 -20.78 -4.60 2.16
CA SER A 20 -21.63 -4.66 0.97
C SER A 20 -21.01 -3.94 -0.23
N ASP A 21 -20.14 -2.95 0.00
CA ASP A 21 -19.43 -2.24 -1.06
C ASP A 21 -18.36 -3.09 -1.76
N LEU A 22 -18.04 -4.26 -1.19
CA LEU A 22 -17.14 -5.27 -1.78
C LEU A 22 -17.91 -6.41 -2.47
N THR A 23 -19.21 -6.21 -2.74
CA THR A 23 -20.05 -7.14 -3.52
C THR A 23 -20.62 -6.42 -4.73
N SER A 24 -20.91 -7.17 -5.80
CA SER A 24 -21.50 -6.55 -6.99
C SER A 24 -22.90 -5.97 -6.69
N LYS A 25 -23.09 -4.70 -6.99
CA LYS A 25 -24.37 -3.97 -6.82
C LYS A 25 -24.96 -3.52 -8.15
N GLY A 26 -24.46 -4.06 -9.28
CA GLY A 26 -24.90 -3.64 -10.61
C GLY A 26 -24.38 -2.26 -11.04
N ALA A 27 -23.38 -1.71 -10.35
CA ALA A 27 -22.72 -0.47 -10.76
C ALA A 27 -21.95 -0.67 -12.09
N PRO A 28 -21.72 0.40 -12.85
CA PRO A 28 -20.93 0.32 -14.08
C PRO A 28 -19.53 -0.23 -13.80
N VAL A 29 -19.14 -1.28 -14.53
CA VAL A 29 -17.87 -1.99 -14.38
C VAL A 29 -16.79 -1.33 -15.24
N GLY A 30 -15.62 -1.09 -14.66
CA GLY A 30 -14.47 -0.54 -15.36
C GLY A 30 -13.77 -1.54 -16.27
N LYS A 31 -12.63 -1.14 -16.85
CA LYS A 31 -11.81 -1.98 -17.73
C LYS A 31 -10.56 -2.49 -17.02
N SER A 32 -10.24 -3.75 -17.23
CA SER A 32 -9.02 -4.39 -16.74
C SER A 32 -8.02 -4.62 -17.86
N PHE A 33 -6.74 -4.36 -17.58
CA PHE A 33 -5.61 -4.63 -18.47
C PHE A 33 -4.54 -5.37 -17.70
N SER A 34 -3.75 -6.19 -18.40
CA SER A 34 -2.63 -6.91 -17.79
C SER A 34 -1.49 -7.00 -18.79
N PHE A 35 -0.26 -6.81 -18.29
CA PHE A 35 0.95 -7.00 -19.08
C PHE A 35 2.11 -7.40 -18.16
N THR A 36 3.23 -7.77 -18.75
CA THR A 36 4.42 -8.21 -18.04
C THR A 36 5.55 -7.20 -18.24
N MET A 37 6.26 -6.89 -17.16
CA MET A 37 7.54 -6.18 -17.19
C MET A 37 8.67 -7.18 -16.94
N GLN A 38 9.76 -7.06 -17.71
CA GLN A 38 10.97 -7.85 -17.51
C GLN A 38 11.93 -7.09 -16.60
N SER A 39 12.53 -7.76 -15.62
CA SER A 39 13.53 -7.16 -14.74
C SER A 39 14.78 -6.71 -15.49
N ALA A 40 15.08 -7.35 -16.62
CA ALA A 40 16.20 -6.95 -17.50
C ALA A 40 16.02 -5.53 -18.09
N ASP A 41 14.80 -5.03 -18.19
CA ASP A 41 14.48 -3.67 -18.66
C ASP A 41 14.43 -2.65 -17.51
N SER A 42 14.45 -3.12 -16.26
CA SER A 42 14.46 -2.24 -15.07
C SER A 42 15.88 -1.73 -14.78
N LYS A 43 15.96 -0.49 -14.33
CA LYS A 43 17.19 0.12 -13.82
C LYS A 43 17.32 0.00 -12.30
N ILE A 44 16.19 -0.29 -11.63
CA ILE A 44 16.11 -0.29 -10.17
C ILE A 44 16.08 -1.71 -9.61
N TYR A 45 15.28 -2.61 -10.20
CA TYR A 45 15.12 -3.99 -9.76
C TYR A 45 15.41 -4.95 -10.91
N THR A 46 16.69 -5.19 -11.14
CA THR A 46 17.17 -6.03 -12.24
C THR A 46 17.08 -7.53 -11.94
N GLY A 47 16.90 -7.90 -10.68
CA GLY A 47 17.01 -9.28 -10.18
C GLY A 47 18.46 -9.73 -9.97
N LEU A 48 19.44 -8.86 -10.19
CA LEU A 48 20.87 -9.18 -10.09
C LEU A 48 21.55 -8.47 -8.91
N ASP A 49 20.78 -7.99 -7.94
CA ASP A 49 21.31 -7.36 -6.74
C ASP A 49 22.12 -8.38 -5.92
N THR A 50 23.27 -7.96 -5.41
CA THR A 50 24.21 -8.84 -4.67
C THR A 50 23.71 -9.20 -3.28
N THR A 51 22.70 -8.50 -2.75
CA THR A 51 22.04 -8.84 -1.48
C THR A 51 21.09 -10.04 -1.60
N LEU A 52 20.74 -10.42 -2.83
CA LEU A 52 19.87 -11.57 -3.06
C LEU A 52 20.60 -12.90 -2.85
N THR A 53 19.95 -13.86 -2.19
CA THR A 53 20.47 -15.22 -2.04
C THR A 53 20.63 -15.95 -3.38
N SER A 54 19.77 -15.64 -4.34
CA SER A 54 19.79 -16.24 -5.67
C SER A 54 19.50 -15.19 -6.74
N PRO A 55 20.48 -14.33 -7.08
CA PRO A 55 20.30 -13.30 -8.09
C PRO A 55 19.96 -13.90 -9.45
N LYS A 56 18.85 -13.48 -10.04
CA LYS A 56 18.42 -13.90 -11.38
C LYS A 56 17.42 -12.92 -11.98
N ALA A 57 17.42 -12.80 -13.28
CA ALA A 57 16.37 -12.08 -13.99
C ALA A 57 15.00 -12.74 -13.76
N PHE A 58 13.97 -11.92 -13.69
CA PHE A 58 12.58 -12.34 -13.48
C PHE A 58 11.62 -11.50 -14.32
N SER A 59 10.36 -11.89 -14.31
CA SER A 59 9.28 -11.10 -14.87
C SER A 59 8.20 -10.87 -13.82
N ARG A 60 7.54 -9.70 -13.86
CA ARG A 60 6.43 -9.38 -12.98
C ARG A 60 5.18 -9.01 -13.76
N SER A 61 4.01 -9.38 -13.26
CA SER A 61 2.75 -8.94 -13.83
C SER A 61 2.36 -7.56 -13.29
N ILE A 62 1.85 -6.73 -14.20
CA ILE A 62 1.19 -5.46 -13.89
C ILE A 62 -0.27 -5.60 -14.28
N ASN A 63 -1.17 -5.39 -13.33
CA ASN A 63 -2.61 -5.46 -13.56
C ASN A 63 -3.22 -4.09 -13.28
N VAL A 64 -3.85 -3.51 -14.27
CA VAL A 64 -4.41 -2.16 -14.20
C VAL A 64 -5.94 -2.23 -14.27
N TYR A 65 -6.62 -1.55 -13.36
CA TYR A 65 -8.04 -1.36 -13.40
C TYR A 65 -8.40 0.12 -13.52
N ILE A 66 -9.09 0.46 -14.58
CA ILE A 66 -9.57 1.81 -14.85
C ILE A 66 -11.09 1.81 -14.64
N PRO A 67 -11.60 2.49 -13.57
CA PRO A 67 -13.03 2.48 -13.25
C PRO A 67 -13.87 3.15 -14.33
N ALA A 68 -15.13 2.72 -14.47
CA ALA A 68 -16.03 3.25 -15.48
C ALA A 68 -16.30 4.76 -15.39
N LYS A 69 -16.08 5.35 -14.20
CA LYS A 69 -16.25 6.79 -13.97
C LYS A 69 -15.03 7.63 -14.35
N TYR A 70 -13.89 7.00 -14.65
CA TYR A 70 -12.75 7.75 -15.15
C TYR A 70 -13.07 8.39 -16.51
N LYS A 71 -12.70 9.65 -16.66
CA LYS A 71 -12.85 10.41 -17.91
C LYS A 71 -11.48 10.54 -18.59
N ASP A 72 -11.34 9.99 -19.78
CA ASP A 72 -10.11 10.09 -20.56
C ASP A 72 -9.72 11.55 -20.78
N GLY A 73 -8.46 11.88 -20.57
CA GLY A 73 -7.95 13.25 -20.65
C GLY A 73 -7.96 14.03 -19.32
N THR A 74 -8.51 13.45 -18.24
CA THR A 74 -8.32 14.01 -16.89
C THR A 74 -7.09 13.41 -16.23
N ALA A 75 -6.42 14.17 -15.37
CA ALA A 75 -5.28 13.68 -14.60
C ALA A 75 -5.77 12.68 -13.53
N ALA A 76 -5.54 11.38 -13.76
CA ALA A 76 -6.08 10.31 -12.93
C ALA A 76 -5.36 10.23 -11.58
N PRO A 77 -6.07 10.21 -10.44
CA PRO A 77 -5.51 9.71 -9.20
C PRO A 77 -5.21 8.22 -9.31
N LEU A 78 -4.33 7.70 -8.45
CA LEU A 78 -3.92 6.30 -8.54
C LEU A 78 -3.68 5.66 -7.17
N MET A 79 -3.80 4.32 -7.12
CA MET A 79 -3.42 3.51 -5.97
C MET A 79 -2.61 2.30 -6.42
N ILE A 80 -1.42 2.17 -5.85
CA ILE A 80 -0.55 1.02 -6.04
C ILE A 80 -0.98 -0.09 -5.09
N ILE A 81 -1.16 -1.31 -5.62
CA ILE A 81 -1.51 -2.51 -4.86
C ILE A 81 -0.31 -3.44 -4.90
N HIS A 82 0.25 -3.74 -3.74
CA HIS A 82 1.40 -4.63 -3.62
C HIS A 82 1.01 -6.11 -3.78
N ASP A 83 2.00 -6.95 -4.03
CA ASP A 83 1.88 -8.41 -4.19
C ASP A 83 0.99 -8.86 -5.36
N GLY A 84 0.82 -8.02 -6.37
CA GLY A 84 0.09 -8.38 -7.59
C GLY A 84 -1.44 -8.38 -7.42
N PRO A 85 -2.17 -9.24 -8.17
CA PRO A 85 -3.60 -9.07 -8.35
C PRO A 85 -4.49 -9.47 -7.14
N GLY A 86 -3.92 -10.04 -6.08
CA GLY A 86 -4.69 -10.61 -4.96
C GLY A 86 -5.73 -9.67 -4.36
N ALA A 87 -5.31 -8.50 -3.89
CA ALA A 87 -6.22 -7.50 -3.30
C ALA A 87 -7.03 -6.71 -4.35
N LEU A 88 -6.62 -6.74 -5.62
CA LEU A 88 -7.23 -5.95 -6.69
C LEU A 88 -8.72 -6.28 -6.89
N GLY A 89 -9.13 -7.54 -6.68
CA GLY A 89 -10.53 -7.96 -6.85
C GLY A 89 -11.51 -7.17 -5.99
N ASN A 90 -11.23 -7.03 -4.70
CA ASN A 90 -12.05 -6.25 -3.78
C ASN A 90 -11.94 -4.74 -4.04
N VAL A 91 -10.76 -4.24 -4.43
CA VAL A 91 -10.58 -2.82 -4.79
C VAL A 91 -11.40 -2.46 -6.03
N LYS A 92 -11.47 -3.34 -7.04
CA LYS A 92 -12.36 -3.15 -8.22
C LYS A 92 -13.82 -3.00 -7.81
N LEU A 93 -14.32 -3.92 -6.97
CA LEU A 93 -15.70 -3.88 -6.49
C LEU A 93 -16.00 -2.60 -5.71
N ALA A 94 -15.07 -2.19 -4.83
CA ALA A 94 -15.18 -0.91 -4.13
C ALA A 94 -15.22 0.29 -5.10
N LEU A 95 -14.34 0.31 -6.11
CA LEU A 95 -14.30 1.37 -7.12
C LEU A 95 -15.60 1.43 -7.92
N ASP A 96 -16.10 0.30 -8.42
CA ASP A 96 -17.34 0.27 -9.20
C ASP A 96 -18.52 0.81 -8.38
N ASN A 97 -18.65 0.34 -7.14
CA ASN A 97 -19.77 0.75 -6.28
C ASN A 97 -19.64 2.18 -5.77
N LEU A 98 -18.44 2.57 -5.31
CA LEU A 98 -18.26 3.82 -4.56
C LEU A 98 -17.97 5.03 -5.46
N THR A 99 -17.39 4.87 -6.64
CA THR A 99 -17.31 5.97 -7.63
C THR A 99 -18.69 6.34 -8.18
N ALA A 100 -19.66 5.40 -8.16
CA ALA A 100 -21.03 5.61 -8.56
C ALA A 100 -21.98 5.89 -7.38
N SER A 101 -21.48 5.96 -6.15
CA SER A 101 -22.30 6.14 -4.94
C SER A 101 -23.10 7.44 -4.98
N SER A 102 -24.39 7.36 -4.66
CA SER A 102 -25.24 8.52 -4.44
C SER A 102 -24.98 9.20 -3.10
N ASP A 103 -24.37 8.48 -2.14
CA ASP A 103 -23.94 9.04 -0.86
C ASP A 103 -22.59 9.74 -1.00
N PRO A 104 -22.53 11.09 -0.90
CA PRO A 104 -21.27 11.83 -1.02
C PRO A 104 -20.23 11.43 0.04
N ALA A 105 -20.66 11.00 1.23
CA ALA A 105 -19.75 10.60 2.31
C ALA A 105 -19.04 9.26 2.01
N ARG A 106 -19.59 8.47 1.09
CA ARG A 106 -19.03 7.18 0.66
C ARG A 106 -18.34 7.26 -0.70
N ARG A 107 -18.46 8.39 -1.41
CA ARG A 107 -17.95 8.49 -2.77
C ARG A 107 -16.43 8.47 -2.82
N LEU A 108 -15.88 7.70 -3.76
CA LEU A 108 -14.45 7.67 -4.08
C LEU A 108 -14.15 8.47 -5.36
N PRO A 109 -12.97 9.07 -5.47
CA PRO A 109 -12.47 9.52 -6.76
C PRO A 109 -12.27 8.31 -7.67
N ALA A 110 -12.37 8.53 -8.99
CA ALA A 110 -12.16 7.48 -9.98
C ALA A 110 -10.66 7.16 -10.16
N PHE A 111 -9.99 6.76 -9.07
CA PHE A 111 -8.57 6.43 -9.12
C PHE A 111 -8.31 5.15 -9.93
N ILE A 112 -7.18 5.10 -10.61
CA ILE A 112 -6.71 3.92 -11.31
C ILE A 112 -5.99 3.01 -10.32
N ALA A 113 -6.45 1.76 -10.21
CA ALA A 113 -5.80 0.76 -9.36
C ALA A 113 -4.75 -0.01 -10.17
N ILE A 114 -3.50 -0.01 -9.70
CA ILE A 114 -2.36 -0.64 -10.37
C ILE A 114 -1.77 -1.67 -9.42
N ALA A 115 -2.03 -2.95 -9.70
CA ALA A 115 -1.46 -4.05 -8.93
C ALA A 115 -0.13 -4.48 -9.54
N VAL A 116 0.91 -4.42 -8.73
CA VAL A 116 2.30 -4.71 -9.12
C VAL A 116 2.74 -5.96 -8.39
N ALA A 117 3.03 -7.03 -9.14
CA ALA A 117 3.63 -8.22 -8.56
C ALA A 117 5.07 -7.93 -8.14
N ASN A 118 5.52 -8.53 -7.04
CA ASN A 118 6.92 -8.50 -6.63
C ASN A 118 7.79 -9.40 -7.52
N GLY A 119 9.10 -9.36 -7.34
CA GLY A 119 10.05 -10.17 -8.10
C GLY A 119 10.19 -11.62 -7.63
N GLY A 120 9.44 -12.02 -6.61
CA GLY A 120 9.40 -13.38 -6.09
C GLY A 120 10.10 -13.57 -4.75
N GLY A 121 9.83 -14.72 -4.13
CA GLY A 121 10.27 -15.03 -2.77
C GLY A 121 9.35 -14.46 -1.71
N ASP A 122 9.83 -14.45 -0.47
CA ASP A 122 9.02 -14.00 0.68
C ASP A 122 9.65 -12.80 1.40
N SER A 123 10.83 -12.98 1.99
CA SER A 123 11.48 -11.99 2.86
C SER A 123 12.98 -11.92 2.59
N LEU A 124 13.80 -11.83 3.63
CA LEU A 124 15.27 -11.74 3.58
C LEU A 124 15.91 -12.55 2.45
N GLY A 125 16.81 -11.94 1.69
CA GLY A 125 17.54 -12.53 0.58
C GLY A 125 16.69 -12.80 -0.68
N SER A 126 15.42 -12.42 -0.69
CA SER A 126 14.55 -12.52 -1.85
C SER A 126 14.31 -11.17 -2.52
N GLU A 127 13.89 -11.17 -3.79
CA GLU A 127 13.54 -9.94 -4.50
C GLU A 127 12.38 -9.20 -3.79
N ARG A 128 11.38 -9.94 -3.26
CA ARG A 128 10.28 -9.34 -2.51
C ARG A 128 10.77 -8.66 -1.23
N GLY A 129 11.71 -9.28 -0.50
CA GLY A 129 12.34 -8.65 0.67
C GLY A 129 13.08 -7.38 0.29
N LEU A 130 13.90 -7.44 -0.76
CA LEU A 130 14.61 -6.27 -1.28
C LEU A 130 13.67 -5.13 -1.69
N GLU A 131 12.56 -5.44 -2.35
CA GLU A 131 11.58 -4.46 -2.82
C GLU A 131 10.79 -3.83 -1.67
N TYR A 132 10.38 -4.62 -0.67
CA TYR A 132 9.34 -4.24 0.29
C TYR A 132 9.84 -3.98 1.70
N ASP A 133 10.87 -4.71 2.15
CA ASP A 133 11.36 -4.61 3.52
C ASP A 133 12.56 -3.65 3.65
N THR A 134 13.14 -3.21 2.53
CA THR A 134 14.24 -2.24 2.52
C THR A 134 13.74 -0.83 2.84
N MET A 135 14.34 -0.21 3.85
CA MET A 135 14.01 1.14 4.31
C MET A 135 14.62 2.22 3.41
N SER A 136 14.03 2.42 2.22
CA SER A 136 14.53 3.36 1.21
C SER A 136 13.42 3.94 0.32
N ASP A 137 13.77 4.86 -0.56
CA ASP A 137 12.88 5.41 -1.59
C ASP A 137 12.82 4.57 -2.89
N ARG A 138 13.59 3.45 -2.95
CA ARG A 138 13.80 2.68 -4.19
C ARG A 138 12.48 2.23 -4.82
N PHE A 139 11.56 1.68 -4.02
CA PHE A 139 10.29 1.16 -4.57
C PHE A 139 9.37 2.29 -5.05
N ALA A 140 9.31 3.42 -4.34
CA ALA A 140 8.54 4.58 -4.81
C ALA A 140 9.09 5.13 -6.13
N ARG A 141 10.42 5.19 -6.29
CA ARG A 141 11.08 5.60 -7.55
C ARG A 141 10.80 4.60 -8.67
N PHE A 142 10.87 3.30 -8.38
CA PHE A 142 10.54 2.26 -9.35
C PHE A 142 9.10 2.43 -9.89
N ILE A 143 8.15 2.63 -9.00
CA ILE A 143 6.76 2.89 -9.42
C ILE A 143 6.67 4.12 -10.30
N ASP A 144 7.22 5.25 -9.86
CA ASP A 144 7.08 6.54 -10.56
C ASP A 144 7.83 6.56 -11.90
N SER A 145 9.07 6.04 -11.95
CA SER A 145 9.94 6.16 -13.11
C SER A 145 9.87 4.99 -14.10
N GLU A 146 9.35 3.83 -13.69
CA GLU A 146 9.32 2.64 -14.54
C GLU A 146 7.90 2.08 -14.73
N VAL A 147 7.14 1.84 -13.65
CA VAL A 147 5.81 1.22 -13.74
C VAL A 147 4.80 2.16 -14.37
N LEU A 148 4.69 3.41 -13.89
CA LEU A 148 3.71 4.37 -14.43
C LEU A 148 3.98 4.67 -15.92
N PRO A 149 5.21 4.92 -16.38
CA PRO A 149 5.51 5.04 -17.81
C PRO A 149 5.15 3.78 -18.61
N ALA A 150 5.40 2.57 -18.08
CA ALA A 150 5.03 1.32 -18.76
C ALA A 150 3.52 1.17 -18.91
N VAL A 151 2.73 1.57 -17.91
CA VAL A 151 1.26 1.61 -18.01
C VAL A 151 0.81 2.55 -19.13
N LEU A 152 1.37 3.76 -19.18
CA LEU A 152 1.03 4.76 -20.23
C LEU A 152 1.48 4.32 -21.63
N ALA A 153 2.57 3.55 -21.73
CA ALA A 153 3.06 3.03 -23.01
C ALA A 153 2.33 1.78 -23.50
N ASN A 154 1.54 1.11 -22.64
CA ASN A 154 0.86 -0.13 -23.00
C ASN A 154 -0.14 0.10 -24.14
N ALA A 155 0.00 -0.67 -25.23
CA ALA A 155 -0.77 -0.47 -26.46
C ALA A 155 -2.29 -0.63 -26.25
N GLN A 156 -2.72 -1.59 -25.42
CA GLN A 156 -4.14 -1.83 -25.14
C GLN A 156 -4.76 -0.69 -24.32
N ILE A 157 -4.03 -0.20 -23.32
CA ILE A 157 -4.46 0.93 -22.50
C ILE A 157 -4.54 2.19 -23.38
N LYS A 158 -3.49 2.45 -24.16
CA LYS A 158 -3.43 3.61 -25.06
C LYS A 158 -4.51 3.61 -26.13
N ALA A 159 -4.88 2.43 -26.65
CA ALA A 159 -6.00 2.30 -27.58
C ALA A 159 -7.36 2.57 -26.93
N ALA A 160 -7.53 2.22 -25.65
CA ALA A 160 -8.79 2.39 -24.93
C ALA A 160 -8.93 3.78 -24.27
N TYR A 161 -7.81 4.41 -23.91
CA TYR A 161 -7.69 5.70 -23.23
C TYR A 161 -6.49 6.48 -23.78
N PRO A 162 -6.63 7.07 -24.99
CA PRO A 162 -5.51 7.69 -25.70
C PRO A 162 -4.91 8.93 -25.00
N ASN A 163 -5.67 9.56 -24.12
CA ASN A 163 -5.27 10.75 -23.37
C ASN A 163 -5.05 10.47 -21.87
N LEU A 164 -4.86 9.20 -21.49
CA LEU A 164 -4.60 8.83 -20.11
C LEU A 164 -3.36 9.54 -19.59
N SER A 165 -3.50 10.19 -18.46
CA SER A 165 -2.38 10.75 -17.69
C SER A 165 -2.61 10.55 -16.20
N PHE A 166 -1.54 10.41 -15.43
CA PHE A 166 -1.62 10.36 -13.97
C PHE A 166 -1.43 11.73 -13.36
N THR A 167 -2.14 11.98 -12.26
CA THR A 167 -1.92 13.20 -11.49
C THR A 167 -0.49 13.28 -10.95
N THR A 168 0.07 14.49 -10.92
CA THR A 168 1.34 14.79 -10.24
C THR A 168 1.11 15.28 -8.80
N ASP A 169 -0.16 15.50 -8.41
CA ASP A 169 -0.51 15.82 -7.03
C ASP A 169 -0.27 14.59 -6.14
N PRO A 170 0.64 14.64 -5.16
CA PRO A 170 0.90 13.51 -4.26
C PRO A 170 -0.30 13.14 -3.38
N ASP A 171 -1.26 14.05 -3.15
CA ASP A 171 -2.51 13.75 -2.48
C ASP A 171 -3.46 12.90 -3.33
N GLY A 172 -3.24 12.84 -4.64
CA GLY A 172 -3.91 11.94 -5.58
C GLY A 172 -3.23 10.57 -5.75
N ARG A 173 -2.22 10.25 -4.94
CA ARG A 173 -1.44 9.02 -5.10
C ARG A 173 -1.36 8.24 -3.78
N GLY A 174 -1.75 6.96 -3.84
CA GLY A 174 -1.80 6.08 -2.67
C GLY A 174 -1.17 4.72 -2.92
N SER A 175 -0.99 3.98 -1.82
CA SER A 175 -0.42 2.65 -1.80
C SER A 175 -1.16 1.77 -0.78
N ILE A 176 -1.33 0.48 -1.11
CA ILE A 176 -1.97 -0.51 -0.23
C ILE A 176 -1.26 -1.85 -0.29
N GLY A 177 -1.05 -2.47 0.85
CA GLY A 177 -0.49 -3.82 0.93
C GLY A 177 -0.70 -4.51 2.26
N CYS A 178 -0.29 -5.77 2.31
CA CYS A 178 -0.28 -6.58 3.53
C CYS A 178 1.12 -7.14 3.80
N SER A 179 1.47 -7.37 5.07
CA SER A 179 2.78 -7.90 5.47
C SER A 179 3.92 -6.98 4.99
N SER A 180 4.93 -7.52 4.31
CA SER A 180 5.97 -6.71 3.67
C SER A 180 5.39 -5.69 2.68
N GLY A 181 4.32 -6.06 1.93
CA GLY A 181 3.59 -5.09 1.09
C GLY A 181 2.97 -3.95 1.89
N GLY A 182 2.54 -4.20 3.14
CA GLY A 182 2.09 -3.16 4.07
C GLY A 182 3.24 -2.27 4.55
N ALA A 183 4.43 -2.83 4.80
CA ALA A 183 5.64 -2.06 5.09
C ALA A 183 6.01 -1.19 3.88
N ALA A 184 6.05 -1.76 2.68
CA ALA A 184 6.32 -1.03 1.45
C ALA A 184 5.34 0.14 1.24
N ALA A 185 4.05 -0.06 1.54
CA ALA A 185 3.05 1.00 1.43
C ALA A 185 3.38 2.20 2.33
N LEU A 186 3.79 1.97 3.58
CA LEU A 186 4.24 3.05 4.47
C LEU A 186 5.59 3.63 4.02
N THR A 187 6.54 2.79 3.64
CA THR A 187 7.90 3.19 3.22
C THR A 187 7.87 4.10 2.00
N MET A 188 7.01 3.79 1.01
CA MET A 188 6.80 4.67 -0.16
C MET A 188 6.40 6.09 0.23
N VAL A 189 5.36 6.22 1.04
CA VAL A 189 4.84 7.55 1.44
C VAL A 189 5.78 8.25 2.43
N TRP A 190 6.52 7.49 3.24
CA TRP A 190 7.46 8.03 4.21
C TRP A 190 8.68 8.66 3.57
N PHE A 191 9.32 7.97 2.62
CA PHE A 191 10.52 8.44 1.96
C PHE A 191 10.25 9.36 0.77
N ARG A 192 9.05 9.24 0.14
CA ARG A 192 8.68 10.08 -1.02
C ARG A 192 7.29 10.73 -0.84
N PRO A 193 7.13 11.58 0.19
CA PRO A 193 5.87 12.33 0.40
C PRO A 193 5.58 13.36 -0.70
N ASP A 194 6.56 13.65 -1.53
CA ASP A 194 6.45 14.42 -2.76
C ASP A 194 5.80 13.64 -3.91
N LEU A 195 5.78 12.30 -3.84
CA LEU A 195 5.17 11.43 -4.85
C LEU A 195 3.88 10.77 -4.34
N PHE A 196 3.84 10.32 -3.09
CA PHE A 196 2.73 9.55 -2.51
C PHE A 196 2.44 10.02 -1.09
N ARG A 197 1.15 10.14 -0.70
CA ARG A 197 0.77 10.60 0.63
C ARG A 197 -0.25 9.73 1.35
N LYS A 198 -0.79 8.70 0.70
CA LYS A 198 -1.84 7.83 1.24
C LYS A 198 -1.33 6.40 1.34
N ALA A 199 -1.40 5.82 2.54
CA ALA A 199 -1.04 4.42 2.76
C ALA A 199 -2.17 3.65 3.46
N ILE A 200 -2.41 2.42 2.99
CA ILE A 200 -3.25 1.42 3.66
C ILE A 200 -2.38 0.21 3.94
N THR A 201 -2.18 -0.12 5.22
CA THR A 201 -1.34 -1.23 5.64
C THR A 201 -2.16 -2.26 6.42
N TYR A 202 -2.13 -3.50 5.99
CA TYR A 202 -2.69 -4.64 6.72
C TYR A 202 -1.54 -5.49 7.25
N SER A 203 -1.53 -5.79 8.55
CA SER A 203 -0.47 -6.58 9.20
C SER A 203 0.93 -6.13 8.79
N GLY A 204 1.17 -4.81 8.73
CA GLY A 204 2.41 -4.24 8.18
C GLY A 204 3.66 -4.78 8.88
N THR A 205 4.65 -5.18 8.10
CA THR A 205 5.95 -5.69 8.59
C THR A 205 6.81 -4.54 9.13
N PHE A 206 6.35 -3.92 10.23
CA PHE A 206 7.12 -2.86 10.93
C PHE A 206 8.10 -3.45 11.95
N VAL A 207 8.69 -4.56 11.57
CA VAL A 207 9.64 -5.37 12.34
C VAL A 207 11.01 -5.38 11.65
N ASP A 208 11.99 -5.98 12.31
CA ASP A 208 13.33 -6.18 11.76
C ASP A 208 13.31 -7.33 10.73
N GLN A 209 13.13 -7.00 9.47
CA GLN A 209 13.10 -7.96 8.36
C GLN A 209 13.88 -7.47 7.12
N GLN A 210 14.60 -6.35 7.26
CA GLN A 210 15.49 -5.85 6.23
C GLN A 210 16.72 -6.77 6.08
N ASP A 211 17.21 -6.90 4.85
CA ASP A 211 18.43 -7.67 4.58
C ASP A 211 19.64 -7.02 5.25
N THR A 212 20.39 -7.82 6.03
CA THR A 212 21.55 -7.37 6.79
C THR A 212 22.74 -6.99 5.91
N ASP A 213 22.79 -7.46 4.68
CA ASP A 213 23.86 -7.13 3.72
C ASP A 213 23.51 -5.88 2.88
N ALA A 214 22.32 -5.31 3.06
CA ALA A 214 21.91 -4.11 2.34
C ALA A 214 22.62 -2.86 2.87
N PRO A 215 23.00 -1.89 2.00
CA PRO A 215 23.58 -0.62 2.46
C PRO A 215 22.69 0.15 3.43
N GLU A 216 21.39 -0.02 3.35
CA GLU A 216 20.38 0.59 4.20
C GLU A 216 20.46 0.11 5.66
N GLU A 217 20.99 -1.09 5.94
CA GLU A 217 21.20 -1.58 7.31
C GLU A 217 22.05 -0.63 8.15
N LYS A 218 23.03 0.02 7.56
CA LYS A 218 23.89 0.99 8.26
C LYS A 218 23.12 2.20 8.77
N MET A 219 22.03 2.56 8.09
CA MET A 219 21.17 3.68 8.47
C MET A 219 19.97 3.22 9.31
N PHE A 220 19.48 2.02 9.09
CA PHE A 220 18.30 1.43 9.72
C PHE A 220 18.59 0.01 10.20
N PRO A 221 19.39 -0.14 11.31
CA PRO A 221 19.91 -1.44 11.75
C PRO A 221 18.85 -2.50 12.08
N PHE A 222 17.63 -2.05 12.39
CA PHE A 222 16.50 -2.92 12.66
C PHE A 222 15.36 -2.74 11.63
N GLY A 223 15.71 -2.38 10.40
CA GLY A 223 14.73 -2.26 9.32
C GLY A 223 13.55 -1.37 9.69
N ALA A 224 12.33 -1.83 9.40
CA ALA A 224 11.11 -1.06 9.66
C ALA A 224 10.73 -0.95 11.15
N TRP A 225 11.39 -1.67 12.06
CA TRP A 225 11.30 -1.45 13.50
C TRP A 225 11.71 -0.03 13.90
N GLU A 226 12.55 0.61 13.08
CA GLU A 226 13.05 1.96 13.29
C GLU A 226 11.96 3.04 13.18
N TYR A 227 10.81 2.74 12.61
CA TYR A 227 9.68 3.68 12.61
C TYR A 227 9.23 4.08 14.01
N HIS A 228 9.26 3.15 14.97
CA HIS A 228 8.65 3.31 16.28
C HIS A 228 9.58 3.06 17.47
N SER A 229 10.80 2.59 17.23
CA SER A 229 11.77 2.25 18.28
C SER A 229 13.19 2.59 17.81
N SER A 230 14.20 2.43 18.64
CA SER A 230 15.60 2.78 18.38
C SER A 230 15.75 4.19 17.79
N LEU A 231 15.79 4.35 16.46
CA LEU A 231 15.85 5.67 15.83
C LEU A 231 14.54 6.46 15.98
N ALA A 232 13.43 5.77 16.22
CA ALA A 232 12.10 6.37 16.40
C ALA A 232 11.78 7.40 15.30
N LEU A 233 11.87 6.98 14.03
CA LEU A 233 11.80 7.87 12.86
C LEU A 233 10.56 8.75 12.88
N ILE A 234 9.38 8.20 13.26
CA ILE A 234 8.14 8.97 13.31
C ILE A 234 8.24 10.08 14.35
N ALA A 235 8.75 9.76 15.56
CA ALA A 235 8.86 10.72 16.65
C ALA A 235 9.92 11.80 16.38
N ASN A 236 11.01 11.45 15.72
CA ASN A 236 12.18 12.31 15.54
C ASN A 236 12.20 13.07 14.19
N SER A 237 11.25 12.79 13.30
CA SER A 237 11.12 13.53 12.03
C SER A 237 10.08 14.66 12.14
N ASP A 238 10.24 15.68 11.31
CA ASP A 238 9.18 16.66 11.10
C ASP A 238 7.92 15.98 10.52
N PRO A 239 6.70 16.41 10.93
CA PRO A 239 5.48 15.87 10.42
C PRO A 239 5.38 15.99 8.90
N LYS A 240 5.09 14.87 8.24
CA LYS A 240 4.86 14.78 6.79
C LYS A 240 3.36 14.84 6.50
N PRO A 241 2.92 15.35 5.34
CA PRO A 241 1.50 15.47 5.01
C PRO A 241 0.91 14.09 4.58
N LEU A 242 0.95 13.12 5.47
CA LEU A 242 0.54 11.74 5.20
C LEU A 242 -0.82 11.41 5.81
N ARG A 243 -1.52 10.46 5.18
CA ARG A 243 -2.73 9.84 5.69
C ARG A 243 -2.56 8.33 5.69
N ILE A 244 -2.59 7.70 6.86
CA ILE A 244 -2.11 6.33 7.05
C ILE A 244 -3.17 5.49 7.78
N PHE A 245 -3.70 4.48 7.07
CA PHE A 245 -4.52 3.42 7.66
C PHE A 245 -3.60 2.27 8.06
N LEU A 246 -3.76 1.78 9.30
CA LEU A 246 -3.03 0.61 9.80
C LEU A 246 -4.01 -0.41 10.36
N ASN A 247 -3.76 -1.68 10.05
CA ASN A 247 -4.40 -2.79 10.74
C ASN A 247 -3.33 -3.76 11.26
N VAL A 248 -3.57 -4.30 12.43
CA VAL A 248 -2.89 -5.49 12.95
C VAL A 248 -3.89 -6.36 13.70
N ASN A 249 -3.63 -7.64 13.77
CA ASN A 249 -4.55 -8.61 14.32
C ASN A 249 -4.02 -9.24 15.61
N GLU A 250 -4.93 -9.66 16.49
CA GLU A 250 -4.60 -10.20 17.82
C GLU A 250 -3.62 -11.38 17.78
N ARG A 251 -3.75 -12.24 16.78
CA ARG A 251 -2.90 -13.42 16.56
C ARG A 251 -2.00 -13.25 15.33
N ASP A 252 -1.51 -12.03 15.12
CA ASP A 252 -0.58 -11.72 14.04
C ASP A 252 0.78 -12.39 14.26
N ASN A 253 1.66 -12.36 13.26
CA ASN A 253 2.98 -12.98 13.33
C ASN A 253 3.73 -12.49 14.57
N GLY A 254 4.37 -13.41 15.27
CA GLY A 254 5.16 -13.09 16.46
C GLY A 254 4.39 -12.39 17.60
N ALA A 255 3.05 -12.53 17.69
CA ALA A 255 2.24 -11.86 18.71
C ALA A 255 2.72 -12.12 20.17
N THR A 256 3.37 -13.24 20.41
CA THR A 256 3.96 -13.59 21.72
C THR A 256 5.49 -13.51 21.74
N ALA A 257 6.13 -13.06 20.65
CA ALA A 257 7.57 -12.94 20.59
C ALA A 257 8.08 -11.84 21.52
N ALA A 258 9.25 -12.08 22.12
CA ALA A 258 9.90 -11.09 22.96
C ALA A 258 10.29 -9.86 22.12
N GLU A 259 10.17 -8.68 22.72
CA GLU A 259 10.54 -7.41 22.07
C GLU A 259 11.98 -7.38 21.58
N SER A 260 12.90 -7.98 22.34
CA SER A 260 14.34 -8.03 22.02
C SER A 260 14.67 -8.73 20.69
N GLY A 261 13.74 -9.52 20.15
CA GLY A 261 13.88 -10.15 18.84
C GLY A 261 13.41 -9.27 17.68
N HIS A 262 12.78 -8.14 17.96
CA HIS A 262 12.24 -7.17 16.99
C HIS A 262 11.27 -7.77 15.95
N HIS A 263 10.65 -8.94 16.26
CA HIS A 263 9.78 -9.71 15.37
C HIS A 263 8.36 -9.92 15.94
N ASN A 264 7.82 -8.90 16.62
CA ASN A 264 6.44 -8.90 17.12
C ASN A 264 5.60 -7.89 16.32
N TRP A 265 4.82 -8.38 15.35
CA TRP A 265 3.99 -7.55 14.47
C TRP A 265 2.93 -6.76 15.25
N VAL A 266 2.33 -7.37 16.29
CA VAL A 266 1.30 -6.71 17.09
C VAL A 266 1.90 -5.50 17.79
N LEU A 267 2.99 -5.69 18.50
CA LEU A 267 3.70 -4.63 19.22
C LEU A 267 4.19 -3.53 18.26
N ALA A 268 4.78 -3.92 17.13
CA ALA A 268 5.31 -3.01 16.14
C ALA A 268 4.23 -2.08 15.55
N ASN A 269 3.08 -2.64 15.14
CA ASN A 269 1.97 -1.87 14.60
C ASN A 269 1.30 -0.98 15.64
N GLN A 270 1.14 -1.47 16.88
CA GLN A 270 0.63 -0.66 18.00
C GLN A 270 1.51 0.54 18.30
N ARG A 271 2.84 0.35 18.32
CA ARG A 271 3.81 1.43 18.55
C ARG A 271 3.85 2.40 17.38
N THR A 272 3.79 1.91 16.16
CA THR A 272 3.70 2.78 14.96
C THR A 272 2.46 3.67 15.04
N ALA A 273 1.29 3.11 15.36
CA ALA A 273 0.06 3.87 15.53
C ALA A 273 0.18 4.90 16.66
N ALA A 274 0.75 4.53 17.81
CA ALA A 274 0.97 5.42 18.93
C ALA A 274 1.91 6.59 18.58
N ALA A 275 2.98 6.32 17.82
CA ALA A 275 3.91 7.35 17.36
C ALA A 275 3.23 8.33 16.37
N LEU A 276 2.43 7.82 15.42
CA LEU A 276 1.65 8.66 14.51
C LEU A 276 0.66 9.54 15.26
N LYS A 277 -0.05 8.97 16.25
CA LYS A 277 -0.96 9.70 17.14
C LYS A 277 -0.24 10.84 17.87
N ALA A 278 0.88 10.54 18.49
CA ALA A 278 1.66 11.52 19.27
C ALA A 278 2.18 12.67 18.40
N LYS A 279 2.44 12.42 17.11
CA LYS A 279 2.89 13.44 16.13
C LYS A 279 1.74 14.17 15.45
N GLY A 280 0.48 13.82 15.73
CA GLY A 280 -0.69 14.48 15.14
C GLY A 280 -0.94 14.15 13.67
N TYR A 281 -0.50 12.97 13.20
CA TYR A 281 -0.81 12.51 11.84
C TYR A 281 -2.30 12.20 11.69
N HIS A 282 -2.81 12.31 10.48
CA HIS A 282 -4.05 11.65 10.09
C HIS A 282 -3.80 10.14 10.01
N TYR A 283 -4.17 9.42 11.08
CA TYR A 283 -4.04 7.97 11.15
C TYR A 283 -5.36 7.31 11.54
N ARG A 284 -5.59 6.12 11.03
CA ARG A 284 -6.67 5.23 11.45
C ARG A 284 -6.10 3.86 11.74
N TYR A 285 -6.09 3.49 13.01
CA TYR A 285 -5.62 2.20 13.47
C TYR A 285 -6.78 1.27 13.75
N VAL A 286 -6.75 0.05 13.21
CA VAL A 286 -7.77 -0.98 13.39
C VAL A 286 -7.15 -2.24 13.98
N PHE A 287 -7.56 -2.62 15.17
CA PHE A 287 -7.19 -3.89 15.80
C PHE A 287 -8.21 -4.96 15.49
N GLY A 288 -7.79 -6.10 14.91
CA GLY A 288 -8.63 -7.24 14.56
C GLY A 288 -8.61 -8.31 15.66
N GLN A 289 -9.73 -8.50 16.37
CA GLN A 289 -9.84 -9.51 17.42
C GLN A 289 -9.95 -10.92 16.81
N ASN A 290 -9.32 -11.91 17.44
CA ASN A 290 -9.40 -13.33 17.06
C ASN A 290 -8.99 -13.60 15.59
N ALA A 291 -8.13 -12.76 15.02
CA ALA A 291 -7.67 -12.83 13.63
C ALA A 291 -6.15 -13.03 13.56
N GLY A 292 -5.70 -13.67 12.50
CA GLY A 292 -4.28 -13.94 12.20
C GLY A 292 -3.67 -12.96 11.21
N HIS A 293 -2.47 -13.28 10.76
CA HIS A 293 -1.70 -12.46 9.81
C HIS A 293 -2.44 -12.29 8.47
N CYS A 294 -2.55 -11.05 7.98
CA CYS A 294 -3.22 -10.73 6.72
C CYS A 294 -4.64 -11.30 6.59
N GLU A 295 -5.39 -11.41 7.68
CA GLU A 295 -6.69 -12.08 7.74
C GLU A 295 -7.71 -11.50 6.74
N GLY A 296 -8.15 -12.33 5.80
CA GLY A 296 -9.10 -11.92 4.76
C GLY A 296 -10.45 -11.47 5.29
N GLY A 297 -10.90 -12.01 6.44
CA GLY A 297 -12.11 -11.58 7.13
C GLY A 297 -12.03 -10.12 7.57
N VAL A 298 -10.89 -9.72 8.16
CA VAL A 298 -10.62 -8.33 8.57
C VAL A 298 -10.59 -7.40 7.36
N GLN A 299 -9.86 -7.78 6.30
CA GLN A 299 -9.80 -6.99 5.07
C GLN A 299 -11.19 -6.81 4.45
N ASN A 300 -11.97 -7.88 4.38
CA ASN A 300 -13.35 -7.83 3.89
C ASN A 300 -14.26 -6.93 4.73
N ALA A 301 -14.03 -6.85 6.03
CA ALA A 301 -14.83 -6.04 6.94
C ALA A 301 -14.40 -4.56 7.00
N THR A 302 -13.23 -4.19 6.44
CA THR A 302 -12.66 -2.85 6.66
C THR A 302 -12.23 -2.12 5.38
N LEU A 303 -11.99 -2.83 4.27
CA LEU A 303 -11.33 -2.26 3.08
C LEU A 303 -12.10 -1.09 2.45
N ALA A 304 -13.43 -1.21 2.29
CA ALA A 304 -14.20 -0.13 1.69
C ALA A 304 -14.16 1.14 2.56
N ASP A 305 -14.24 1.00 3.88
CA ASP A 305 -14.11 2.11 4.82
C ASP A 305 -12.67 2.68 4.87
N ALA A 306 -11.66 1.82 4.75
CA ALA A 306 -10.28 2.26 4.65
C ALA A 306 -10.05 3.11 3.39
N LEU A 307 -10.58 2.66 2.24
CA LEU A 307 -10.53 3.42 1.00
C LEU A 307 -11.25 4.77 1.12
N VAL A 308 -12.50 4.79 1.60
CA VAL A 308 -13.25 6.02 1.80
C VAL A 308 -12.50 6.97 2.72
N TRP A 309 -11.96 6.46 3.84
CA TRP A 309 -11.25 7.29 4.81
C TRP A 309 -9.93 7.84 4.24
N VAL A 310 -9.13 7.02 3.54
CA VAL A 310 -7.82 7.47 3.03
C VAL A 310 -7.96 8.49 1.90
N TRP A 311 -9.05 8.42 1.11
CA TRP A 311 -9.34 9.39 0.04
C TRP A 311 -10.12 10.63 0.51
N ARG A 312 -10.49 10.70 1.79
CA ARG A 312 -11.24 11.85 2.33
C ARG A 312 -10.49 13.15 2.12
N GLY A 313 -11.20 14.16 1.59
CA GLY A 313 -10.64 15.47 1.30
C GLY A 313 -9.96 15.60 -0.07
N TYR A 314 -9.80 14.52 -0.81
CA TYR A 314 -9.37 14.59 -2.21
C TYR A 314 -10.58 14.97 -3.09
N PRO A 315 -10.42 15.89 -4.08
CA PRO A 315 -11.52 16.29 -4.97
C PRO A 315 -12.13 15.09 -5.72
N ILE A 316 -13.45 15.12 -5.88
CA ILE A 316 -14.22 14.12 -6.64
C ILE A 316 -14.97 14.90 -7.72
N ASP A 317 -14.57 14.67 -8.98
CA ASP A 317 -15.18 15.32 -10.16
C ASP A 317 -16.47 14.63 -10.62
#